data_7c0927c9dc8d6a30599038a25815f192
#
_entry.id   7c0927c9dc8d6a30599038a25815f192
#
_cell.length_a   1.000
_cell.length_b   1.000
_cell.length_c   1.000
_cell.angle_alpha   90.00
_cell.angle_beta   90.00
_cell.angle_gamma   90.00
#
_symmetry.space_group_name_H-M   'P 1'
#
loop_
_entity.id
_entity.type
_entity.pdbx_description
1 polymer ?
#
loop_
_entity_poly.entity_id
_entity_poly.type
_entity_poly.pdbx_seq_one_letter_code
_entity_poly.pdbx_strand_id
1 'polypeptide(L)'
;MVKVEIRNLRKVFSSDSRRTAPIDGLSLEMPAGGITAVIGRSGCGKTTLLRLLAGLEKPDSGEIRMEDAQGRAAAPRTAVVFQEHRLFPWMSVRRNVEVAVRHLPADERRAKVDAVLALTGLAHASESMPAALSGGMSQRVGLARALAAEPELLLLDEAFSSLDALTRRQLYDEFVRIHAARPVTTVLVTHDVTEAVLLSSRICRLENGVIARTYDNPAPYPRSLATPALGALSEETLRGFLEEEPLL
;
A
#
# COMPACT_ATOMS: atom_id res chain seq x y z
N MET A 1 7.47 13.75 0.19
CA MET A 1 6.21 13.25 -0.42
C MET A 1 6.29 13.52 -1.89
N VAL A 2 5.84 12.58 -2.70
CA VAL A 2 5.87 12.70 -4.17
C VAL A 2 4.46 12.57 -4.72
N LYS A 3 4.17 13.33 -5.77
CA LYS A 3 3.03 13.09 -6.65
C LYS A 3 3.42 12.00 -7.63
N VAL A 4 2.51 11.07 -7.95
CA VAL A 4 2.74 10.02 -8.94
C VAL A 4 1.74 10.20 -10.07
N GLU A 5 2.23 10.25 -11.29
CA GLU A 5 1.43 10.31 -12.50
C GLU A 5 1.82 9.17 -13.44
N ILE A 6 0.83 8.42 -13.86
CA ILE A 6 0.96 7.30 -14.80
C ILE A 6 0.24 7.68 -16.09
N ARG A 7 0.91 7.52 -17.24
CA ARG A 7 0.35 7.84 -18.56
C ARG A 7 0.48 6.67 -19.52
N ASN A 8 -0.66 6.17 -20.00
CA ASN A 8 -0.75 5.10 -21.01
C ASN A 8 0.16 3.90 -20.73
N LEU A 9 0.30 3.53 -19.45
CA LEU A 9 1.21 2.49 -19.00
C LEU A 9 0.78 1.13 -19.56
N ARG A 10 1.75 0.38 -20.08
CA ARG A 10 1.53 -0.97 -20.61
C ARG A 10 2.59 -1.93 -20.10
N LYS A 11 2.15 -3.14 -19.73
CA LYS A 11 3.03 -4.26 -19.39
C LYS A 11 2.47 -5.55 -19.95
N VAL A 12 3.30 -6.29 -20.67
CA VAL A 12 2.99 -7.55 -21.31
C VAL A 12 3.95 -8.62 -20.79
N PHE A 13 3.42 -9.76 -20.43
CA PHE A 13 4.21 -10.96 -20.16
C PHE A 13 3.97 -11.98 -21.27
N SER A 14 5.04 -12.53 -21.79
CA SER A 14 4.99 -13.58 -22.83
C SER A 14 5.65 -14.84 -22.27
N SER A 15 4.94 -15.96 -22.34
CA SER A 15 5.46 -17.30 -22.14
C SER A 15 5.24 -18.10 -23.44
N ASP A 16 5.87 -19.25 -23.58
CA ASP A 16 5.86 -20.06 -24.81
C ASP A 16 4.45 -20.34 -25.36
N SER A 17 3.42 -20.32 -24.53
CA SER A 17 2.04 -20.63 -24.89
C SER A 17 1.01 -19.52 -24.65
N ARG A 18 1.40 -18.41 -23.96
CA ARG A 18 0.43 -17.39 -23.57
C ARG A 18 1.04 -15.99 -23.52
N ARG A 19 0.33 -15.03 -24.10
CA ARG A 19 0.61 -13.60 -23.95
C ARG A 19 -0.49 -12.97 -23.10
N THR A 20 -0.10 -12.29 -22.02
CA THR A 20 -1.01 -11.57 -21.12
C THR A 20 -0.58 -10.14 -20.97
N ALA A 21 -1.52 -9.21 -20.96
CA ALA A 21 -1.31 -7.80 -20.74
C ALA A 21 -2.05 -7.35 -19.46
N PRO A 22 -1.50 -7.60 -18.27
CA PRO A 22 -2.15 -7.23 -17.01
C PRO A 22 -2.28 -5.72 -16.82
N ILE A 23 -1.52 -4.91 -17.54
CA ILE A 23 -1.65 -3.46 -17.64
C ILE A 23 -1.65 -3.11 -19.12
N ASP A 24 -2.69 -2.41 -19.60
CA ASP A 24 -2.87 -2.13 -21.03
C ASP A 24 -3.48 -0.74 -21.28
N GLY A 25 -2.64 0.31 -21.20
CA GLY A 25 -3.06 1.69 -21.40
C GLY A 25 -3.51 2.40 -20.11
N LEU A 26 -3.05 1.93 -18.94
CA LEU A 26 -3.42 2.51 -17.65
C LEU A 26 -2.90 3.94 -17.49
N SER A 27 -3.82 4.84 -17.13
CA SER A 27 -3.49 6.22 -16.73
C SER A 27 -4.11 6.51 -15.37
N LEU A 28 -3.32 7.09 -14.46
CA LEU A 28 -3.73 7.36 -13.09
C LEU A 28 -2.89 8.47 -12.48
N GLU A 29 -3.52 9.34 -11.72
CA GLU A 29 -2.84 10.36 -10.92
C GLU A 29 -3.09 10.10 -9.43
N MET A 30 -2.00 10.10 -8.64
CA MET A 30 -2.02 9.90 -7.19
C MET A 30 -1.43 11.14 -6.51
N PRO A 31 -2.23 11.87 -5.70
CA PRO A 31 -1.79 13.10 -5.06
C PRO A 31 -0.71 12.85 -4.01
N ALA A 32 0.21 13.81 -3.86
CA ALA A 32 1.26 13.75 -2.86
C ALA A 32 0.69 13.68 -1.43
N GLY A 33 1.21 12.78 -0.61
CA GLY A 33 0.83 12.62 0.79
C GLY A 33 -0.55 12.01 1.02
N GLY A 34 -1.28 11.65 -0.03
CA GLY A 34 -2.57 10.96 0.06
C GLY A 34 -2.43 9.44 0.09
N ILE A 35 -3.52 8.77 0.45
CA ILE A 35 -3.66 7.32 0.31
C ILE A 35 -4.59 7.06 -0.88
N THR A 36 -4.07 6.42 -1.93
CA THR A 36 -4.85 5.96 -3.09
C THR A 36 -5.00 4.45 -3.02
N ALA A 37 -6.23 3.96 -2.94
CA ALA A 37 -6.50 2.53 -3.04
C ALA A 37 -6.69 2.12 -4.49
N VAL A 38 -6.09 1.00 -4.89
CA VAL A 38 -6.33 0.32 -6.16
C VAL A 38 -7.02 -1.00 -5.85
N ILE A 39 -8.29 -1.10 -6.23
CA ILE A 39 -9.11 -2.29 -6.01
C ILE A 39 -9.38 -3.01 -7.33
N GLY A 40 -9.65 -4.30 -7.26
CA GLY A 40 -9.96 -5.10 -8.45
C GLY A 40 -9.98 -6.59 -8.15
N ARG A 41 -10.53 -7.37 -9.06
CA ARG A 41 -10.58 -8.84 -8.96
C ARG A 41 -9.17 -9.45 -8.95
N SER A 42 -9.06 -10.69 -8.49
CA SER A 42 -7.79 -11.41 -8.58
C SER A 42 -7.32 -11.51 -10.04
N GLY A 43 -6.04 -11.28 -10.28
CA GLY A 43 -5.46 -11.35 -11.62
C GLY A 43 -5.66 -10.10 -12.51
N CYS A 44 -6.37 -9.05 -12.08
CA CYS A 44 -6.61 -7.86 -12.91
C CYS A 44 -5.38 -6.94 -13.11
N GLY A 45 -4.22 -7.24 -12.49
CA GLY A 45 -2.98 -6.47 -12.70
C GLY A 45 -2.50 -5.67 -11.49
N LYS A 46 -3.16 -5.70 -10.33
CA LYS A 46 -2.80 -4.92 -9.12
C LYS A 46 -1.34 -5.11 -8.69
N THR A 47 -0.92 -6.35 -8.51
CA THR A 47 0.47 -6.66 -8.12
C THR A 47 1.47 -6.25 -9.21
N THR A 48 1.08 -6.35 -10.49
CA THR A 48 1.91 -5.87 -11.60
C THR A 48 2.08 -4.35 -11.54
N LEU A 49 1.00 -3.60 -11.34
CA LEU A 49 1.05 -2.16 -11.14
C LEU A 49 1.98 -1.79 -9.99
N LEU A 50 1.86 -2.49 -8.86
CA LEU A 50 2.68 -2.27 -7.68
C LEU A 50 4.17 -2.52 -7.96
N ARG A 51 4.51 -3.59 -8.70
CA ARG A 51 5.89 -3.90 -9.12
C ARG A 51 6.47 -2.85 -10.05
N LEU A 52 5.66 -2.30 -10.97
CA LEU A 52 6.05 -1.20 -11.84
C LEU A 52 6.35 0.07 -11.03
N LEU A 53 5.49 0.43 -10.07
CA LEU A 53 5.69 1.56 -9.16
C LEU A 53 6.92 1.39 -8.26
N ALA A 54 7.19 0.16 -7.84
CA ALA A 54 8.38 -0.17 -7.05
C ALA A 54 9.68 -0.21 -7.86
N GLY A 55 9.62 -0.07 -9.19
CA GLY A 55 10.77 -0.23 -10.08
C GLY A 55 11.30 -1.67 -10.17
N LEU A 56 10.53 -2.65 -9.71
CA LEU A 56 10.87 -4.09 -9.79
C LEU A 56 10.58 -4.66 -11.18
N GLU A 57 9.73 -3.99 -11.93
CA GLU A 57 9.43 -4.28 -13.33
C GLU A 57 9.56 -3.01 -14.16
N LYS A 58 9.90 -3.17 -15.44
CA LYS A 58 9.92 -2.07 -16.40
C LYS A 58 8.66 -2.11 -17.26
N PRO A 59 8.02 -0.97 -17.55
CA PRO A 59 6.93 -0.92 -18.50
C PRO A 59 7.44 -1.23 -19.92
N ASP A 60 6.56 -1.80 -20.75
CA ASP A 60 6.86 -2.00 -22.18
C ASP A 60 6.55 -0.73 -23.00
N SER A 61 5.59 0.08 -22.53
CA SER A 61 5.31 1.42 -23.06
C SER A 61 4.57 2.28 -22.03
N GLY A 62 4.42 3.57 -22.33
CA GLY A 62 3.90 4.54 -21.37
C GLY A 62 4.98 5.00 -20.39
N GLU A 63 4.58 5.77 -19.39
CA GLU A 63 5.52 6.35 -18.44
C GLU A 63 4.92 6.43 -17.03
N ILE A 64 5.79 6.37 -16.03
CA ILE A 64 5.50 6.69 -14.62
C ILE A 64 6.36 7.90 -14.29
N ARG A 65 5.71 9.03 -14.00
CA ARG A 65 6.37 10.25 -13.53
C ARG A 65 6.14 10.40 -12.03
N MET A 66 7.20 10.72 -11.32
CA MET A 66 7.15 11.04 -9.91
C MET A 66 7.74 12.43 -9.72
N GLU A 67 7.02 13.30 -9.03
CA GLU A 67 7.39 14.70 -8.86
C GLU A 67 7.43 15.06 -7.39
N ASP A 68 8.44 15.84 -7.01
CA ASP A 68 8.56 16.42 -5.67
C ASP A 68 7.54 17.56 -5.45
N ALA A 69 7.54 18.16 -4.25
CA ALA A 69 6.65 19.26 -3.92
C ALA A 69 6.85 20.53 -4.79
N GLN A 70 7.96 20.60 -5.52
CA GLN A 70 8.27 21.68 -6.44
C GLN A 70 7.95 21.34 -7.91
N GLY A 71 7.34 20.17 -8.17
CA GLY A 71 7.02 19.71 -9.54
C GLY A 71 8.23 19.23 -10.35
N ARG A 72 9.36 18.95 -9.69
CA ARG A 72 10.56 18.43 -10.36
C ARG A 72 10.54 16.91 -10.35
N ALA A 73 11.07 16.33 -11.42
CA ALA A 73 11.22 14.87 -11.49
C ALA A 73 12.00 14.33 -10.27
N ALA A 74 11.44 13.34 -9.63
CA ALA A 74 11.99 12.73 -8.42
C ALA A 74 12.18 11.21 -8.58
N ALA A 75 13.22 10.67 -7.93
CA ALA A 75 13.41 9.25 -7.72
C ALA A 75 13.20 8.96 -6.22
N PRO A 76 11.94 8.77 -5.79
CA PRO A 76 11.61 8.69 -4.38
C PRO A 76 12.18 7.43 -3.73
N ARG A 77 12.47 7.53 -2.43
CA ARG A 77 12.67 6.33 -1.61
C ARG A 77 11.34 5.60 -1.52
N THR A 78 11.28 4.43 -2.15
CA THR A 78 10.07 3.59 -2.17
C THR A 78 10.22 2.43 -1.20
N ALA A 79 9.19 2.19 -0.40
CA ALA A 79 9.10 1.01 0.45
C ALA A 79 7.85 0.20 0.12
N VAL A 80 7.97 -1.12 0.22
CA VAL A 80 6.88 -2.07 -0.06
C VAL A 80 6.59 -2.90 1.18
N VAL A 81 5.32 -2.98 1.56
CA VAL A 81 4.80 -3.93 2.55
C VAL A 81 3.98 -4.97 1.80
N PHE A 82 4.39 -6.22 1.89
CA PHE A 82 3.74 -7.34 1.22
C PHE A 82 2.69 -8.00 2.12
N GLN A 83 1.77 -8.73 1.52
CA GLN A 83 0.79 -9.58 2.20
C GLN A 83 1.47 -10.57 3.16
N GLU A 84 2.51 -11.25 2.68
CA GLU A 84 3.39 -12.02 3.54
C GLU A 84 4.35 -11.07 4.25
N HIS A 85 4.50 -11.20 5.55
CA HIS A 85 5.29 -10.26 6.37
C HIS A 85 6.78 -10.24 6.01
N ARG A 86 7.30 -11.32 5.39
CA ARG A 86 8.70 -11.47 4.93
C ARG A 86 9.71 -11.01 5.98
N LEU A 87 9.45 -11.38 7.24
CA LEU A 87 10.38 -11.14 8.32
C LEU A 87 11.54 -12.13 8.24
N PHE A 88 12.72 -11.69 8.64
CA PHE A 88 13.88 -12.58 8.82
C PHE A 88 13.66 -13.40 10.09
N PRO A 89 13.40 -14.72 10.00
CA PRO A 89 12.98 -15.52 11.16
C PRO A 89 14.06 -15.69 12.21
N TRP A 90 15.32 -15.46 11.85
CA TRP A 90 16.49 -15.52 12.74
C TRP A 90 16.88 -14.17 13.36
N MET A 91 16.07 -13.12 13.15
CA MET A 91 16.30 -11.77 13.67
C MET A 91 15.17 -11.37 14.60
N SER A 92 15.49 -10.67 15.71
CA SER A 92 14.49 -10.06 16.55
C SER A 92 13.70 -8.98 15.80
N VAL A 93 12.58 -8.52 16.36
CA VAL A 93 11.78 -7.40 15.84
C VAL A 93 12.68 -6.19 15.57
N ARG A 94 13.48 -5.79 16.55
CA ARG A 94 14.46 -4.70 16.44
C ARG A 94 15.35 -4.88 15.22
N ARG A 95 16.00 -6.03 15.11
CA ARG A 95 16.94 -6.31 14.02
C ARG A 95 16.26 -6.36 12.66
N ASN A 96 15.01 -6.83 12.59
CA ASN A 96 14.22 -6.79 11.37
C ASN A 96 14.00 -5.35 10.88
N VAL A 97 13.76 -4.41 11.79
CA VAL A 97 13.59 -2.98 11.45
C VAL A 97 14.93 -2.33 11.12
N GLU A 98 15.99 -2.66 11.84
CA GLU A 98 17.36 -2.15 11.63
C GLU A 98 17.88 -2.40 10.21
N VAL A 99 17.46 -3.47 9.55
CA VAL A 99 17.89 -3.79 8.16
C VAL A 99 17.63 -2.60 7.22
N ALA A 100 16.51 -1.89 7.40
CA ALA A 100 16.14 -0.77 6.54
C ALA A 100 17.06 0.45 6.69
N VAL A 101 17.75 0.55 7.83
CA VAL A 101 18.58 1.72 8.22
C VAL A 101 20.02 1.33 8.54
N ARG A 102 20.46 0.16 8.07
CA ARG A 102 21.82 -0.38 8.33
C ARG A 102 22.97 0.52 7.87
N HIS A 103 22.67 1.41 6.92
CA HIS A 103 23.63 2.37 6.36
C HIS A 103 23.90 3.57 7.30
N LEU A 104 23.08 3.77 8.34
CA LEU A 104 23.23 4.87 9.29
C LEU A 104 24.28 4.51 10.38
N PRO A 105 24.91 5.54 10.98
CA PRO A 105 25.73 5.37 12.19
C PRO A 105 24.94 4.70 13.32
N ALA A 106 25.64 3.98 14.22
CA ALA A 106 25.00 3.13 15.24
C ALA A 106 23.99 3.89 16.12
N ASP A 107 24.36 5.08 16.61
CA ASP A 107 23.51 5.85 17.52
C ASP A 107 22.27 6.41 16.80
N GLU A 108 22.44 6.92 15.58
CA GLU A 108 21.33 7.41 14.74
C GLU A 108 20.38 6.25 14.37
N ARG A 109 20.93 5.11 13.97
CA ARG A 109 20.17 3.90 13.67
C ARG A 109 19.33 3.45 14.85
N ARG A 110 19.94 3.39 16.05
CA ARG A 110 19.25 3.01 17.29
C ARG A 110 18.10 3.96 17.60
N ALA A 111 18.36 5.26 17.62
CA ALA A 111 17.33 6.27 17.89
C ALA A 111 16.16 6.18 16.91
N LYS A 112 16.44 5.98 15.61
CA LYS A 112 15.43 5.85 14.56
C LYS A 112 14.59 4.58 14.71
N VAL A 113 15.22 3.46 15.03
CA VAL A 113 14.51 2.20 15.26
C VAL A 113 13.64 2.30 16.51
N ASP A 114 14.14 2.87 17.60
CA ASP A 114 13.36 3.07 18.83
C ASP A 114 12.13 3.95 18.57
N ALA A 115 12.30 5.03 17.82
CA ALA A 115 11.18 5.91 17.45
C ALA A 115 10.12 5.21 16.62
N VAL A 116 10.51 4.39 15.64
CA VAL A 116 9.57 3.66 14.79
C VAL A 116 8.88 2.53 15.54
N LEU A 117 9.59 1.80 16.40
CA LEU A 117 9.01 0.76 17.25
C LEU A 117 8.00 1.35 18.24
N ALA A 118 8.27 2.53 18.80
CA ALA A 118 7.31 3.25 19.63
C ALA A 118 6.07 3.69 18.82
N LEU A 119 6.28 4.24 17.62
CA LEU A 119 5.22 4.68 16.72
C LEU A 119 4.25 3.55 16.34
N THR A 120 4.79 2.34 16.12
CA THR A 120 4.02 1.14 15.72
C THR A 120 3.60 0.27 16.90
N GLY A 121 3.78 0.73 18.14
CA GLY A 121 3.37 0.01 19.35
C GLY A 121 4.17 -1.26 19.65
N LEU A 122 5.38 -1.41 19.07
CA LEU A 122 6.19 -2.62 19.15
C LEU A 122 7.36 -2.53 20.16
N ALA A 123 7.48 -1.42 20.90
CA ALA A 123 8.60 -1.21 21.83
C ALA A 123 8.73 -2.35 22.86
N HIS A 124 7.59 -2.86 23.37
CA HIS A 124 7.54 -3.95 24.34
C HIS A 124 8.00 -5.31 23.80
N ALA A 125 7.96 -5.49 22.47
CA ALA A 125 8.31 -6.73 21.79
C ALA A 125 9.61 -6.62 20.97
N SER A 126 10.41 -5.58 21.19
CA SER A 126 11.60 -5.28 20.37
C SER A 126 12.59 -6.44 20.26
N GLU A 127 12.76 -7.23 21.32
CA GLU A 127 13.68 -8.37 21.34
C GLU A 127 13.00 -9.71 21.02
N SER A 128 11.68 -9.72 20.79
CA SER A 128 10.95 -10.94 20.42
C SER A 128 11.36 -11.43 19.03
N MET A 129 11.34 -12.75 18.86
CA MET A 129 11.58 -13.40 17.57
C MET A 129 10.27 -13.50 16.78
N PRO A 130 10.29 -13.51 15.44
CA PRO A 130 9.08 -13.60 14.61
C PRO A 130 8.15 -14.75 14.97
N ALA A 131 8.69 -15.90 15.36
CA ALA A 131 7.90 -17.06 15.77
C ALA A 131 7.03 -16.85 17.04
N ALA A 132 7.36 -15.85 17.85
CA ALA A 132 6.62 -15.49 19.06
C ALA A 132 5.56 -14.39 18.84
N LEU A 133 5.42 -13.88 17.60
CA LEU A 133 4.53 -12.78 17.28
C LEU A 133 3.16 -13.27 16.82
N SER A 134 2.12 -12.52 17.14
CA SER A 134 0.83 -12.67 16.46
C SER A 134 0.91 -12.18 15.01
N GLY A 135 -0.05 -12.57 14.16
CA GLY A 135 -0.10 -12.10 12.78
C GLY A 135 -0.12 -10.57 12.69
N GLY A 136 -0.93 -9.90 13.52
CA GLY A 136 -0.98 -8.44 13.58
C GLY A 136 0.33 -7.81 14.04
N MET A 137 1.04 -8.40 15.00
CA MET A 137 2.37 -7.92 15.38
C MET A 137 3.38 -8.09 14.25
N SER A 138 3.37 -9.22 13.56
CA SER A 138 4.24 -9.47 12.40
C SER A 138 4.00 -8.44 11.29
N GLN A 139 2.73 -8.09 11.05
CA GLN A 139 2.36 -7.05 10.07
C GLN A 139 2.88 -5.67 10.49
N ARG A 140 2.75 -5.31 11.77
CA ARG A 140 3.31 -4.08 12.32
C ARG A 140 4.84 -4.02 12.17
N VAL A 141 5.54 -5.13 12.33
CA VAL A 141 7.00 -5.19 12.09
C VAL A 141 7.34 -4.91 10.62
N GLY A 142 6.57 -5.48 9.68
CA GLY A 142 6.71 -5.18 8.26
C GLY A 142 6.51 -3.69 7.95
N LEU A 143 5.46 -3.10 8.52
CA LEU A 143 5.17 -1.66 8.41
C LEU A 143 6.28 -0.81 9.08
N ALA A 144 6.73 -1.17 10.28
CA ALA A 144 7.82 -0.49 10.98
C ALA A 144 9.10 -0.49 10.15
N ARG A 145 9.46 -1.64 9.56
CA ARG A 145 10.62 -1.75 8.66
C ARG A 145 10.49 -0.83 7.45
N ALA A 146 9.31 -0.76 6.83
CA ALA A 146 9.07 0.13 5.71
C ALA A 146 9.18 1.61 6.11
N LEU A 147 8.58 2.00 7.23
CA LEU A 147 8.59 3.38 7.74
C LEU A 147 9.97 3.82 8.23
N ALA A 148 10.80 2.90 8.75
CA ALA A 148 12.18 3.20 9.16
C ALA A 148 13.03 3.73 8.00
N ALA A 149 12.77 3.26 6.78
CA ALA A 149 13.43 3.76 5.57
C ALA A 149 13.05 5.21 5.20
N GLU A 150 12.09 5.83 5.91
CA GLU A 150 11.52 7.16 5.59
C GLU A 150 11.11 7.27 4.13
N PRO A 151 10.21 6.41 3.66
CA PRO A 151 9.82 6.41 2.27
C PRO A 151 9.07 7.69 1.91
N GLU A 152 9.19 8.10 0.65
CA GLU A 152 8.39 9.16 0.04
C GLU A 152 7.19 8.56 -0.71
N LEU A 153 7.31 7.26 -1.07
CA LEU A 153 6.26 6.42 -1.64
C LEU A 153 6.17 5.11 -0.87
N LEU A 154 5.01 4.83 -0.29
CA LEU A 154 4.71 3.60 0.44
C LEU A 154 3.73 2.76 -0.39
N LEU A 155 4.10 1.53 -0.67
CA LEU A 155 3.30 0.57 -1.43
C LEU A 155 2.85 -0.56 -0.51
N LEU A 156 1.53 -0.77 -0.41
CA LEU A 156 0.91 -1.80 0.42
C LEU A 156 0.22 -2.82 -0.49
N ASP A 157 0.75 -4.05 -0.53
CA ASP A 157 0.22 -5.15 -1.34
C ASP A 157 -0.59 -6.11 -0.46
N GLU A 158 -1.91 -5.92 -0.43
CA GLU A 158 -2.85 -6.71 0.40
C GLU A 158 -2.39 -6.84 1.87
N ALA A 159 -1.81 -5.75 2.37
CA ALA A 159 -1.04 -5.73 3.62
C ALA A 159 -1.85 -6.12 4.87
N PHE A 160 -3.17 -6.09 4.83
CA PHE A 160 -4.02 -6.38 5.98
C PHE A 160 -4.94 -7.61 5.78
N SER A 161 -4.85 -8.28 4.62
CA SER A 161 -5.78 -9.34 4.22
C SER A 161 -5.70 -10.61 5.09
N SER A 162 -4.52 -10.94 5.64
CA SER A 162 -4.28 -12.17 6.40
C SER A 162 -4.72 -12.12 7.87
N LEU A 163 -5.38 -11.03 8.30
CA LEU A 163 -5.74 -10.78 9.69
C LEU A 163 -7.22 -11.04 9.97
N ASP A 164 -7.54 -11.43 11.20
CA ASP A 164 -8.93 -11.46 11.68
C ASP A 164 -9.54 -10.05 11.73
N ALA A 165 -10.86 -9.96 11.73
CA ALA A 165 -11.59 -8.71 11.60
C ALA A 165 -11.27 -7.66 12.69
N LEU A 166 -11.09 -8.10 13.95
CA LEU A 166 -10.80 -7.19 15.07
C LEU A 166 -9.38 -6.65 14.99
N THR A 167 -8.40 -7.52 14.77
CA THR A 167 -7.00 -7.14 14.61
C THR A 167 -6.83 -6.22 13.40
N ARG A 168 -7.50 -6.52 12.29
CA ARG A 168 -7.50 -5.71 11.07
C ARG A 168 -8.03 -4.30 11.35
N ARG A 169 -9.17 -4.20 12.05
CA ARG A 169 -9.75 -2.88 12.40
C ARG A 169 -8.79 -2.05 13.25
N GLN A 170 -8.18 -2.65 14.25
CA GLN A 170 -7.19 -1.96 15.09
C GLN A 170 -5.99 -1.46 14.28
N LEU A 171 -5.52 -2.26 13.33
CA LEU A 171 -4.42 -1.87 12.43
C LEU A 171 -4.81 -0.75 11.47
N TYR A 172 -6.05 -0.69 11.00
CA TYR A 172 -6.52 0.43 10.19
C TYR A 172 -6.45 1.75 10.96
N ASP A 173 -6.99 1.77 12.18
CA ASP A 173 -7.01 2.97 13.03
C ASP A 173 -5.57 3.39 13.38
N GLU A 174 -4.69 2.43 13.64
CA GLU A 174 -3.26 2.69 13.89
C GLU A 174 -2.53 3.20 12.64
N PHE A 175 -2.75 2.58 11.49
CA PHE A 175 -2.15 3.03 10.22
C PHE A 175 -2.56 4.46 9.88
N VAL A 176 -3.85 4.79 10.01
CA VAL A 176 -4.36 6.15 9.81
C VAL A 176 -3.68 7.14 10.77
N ARG A 177 -3.55 6.77 12.06
CA ARG A 177 -2.85 7.60 13.06
C ARG A 177 -1.38 7.82 12.70
N ILE A 178 -0.68 6.76 12.27
CA ILE A 178 0.72 6.84 11.83
C ILE A 178 0.83 7.73 10.60
N HIS A 179 -0.03 7.53 9.61
CA HIS A 179 -0.05 8.32 8.38
C HIS A 179 -0.34 9.81 8.65
N ALA A 180 -1.26 10.11 9.56
CA ALA A 180 -1.55 11.49 9.96
C ALA A 180 -0.35 12.17 10.65
N ALA A 181 0.40 11.42 11.47
CA ALA A 181 1.60 11.92 12.14
C ALA A 181 2.80 12.10 11.18
N ARG A 182 2.91 11.25 10.17
CA ARG A 182 3.97 11.26 9.15
C ARG A 182 3.35 10.98 7.77
N PRO A 183 2.78 11.98 7.11
CA PRO A 183 2.18 11.79 5.79
C PRO A 183 3.20 11.27 4.78
N VAL A 184 2.82 10.24 4.02
CA VAL A 184 3.60 9.65 2.93
C VAL A 184 2.65 9.29 1.80
N THR A 185 3.05 9.53 0.56
CA THR A 185 2.24 9.10 -0.59
C THR A 185 2.11 7.58 -0.55
N THR A 186 0.88 7.09 -0.42
CA THR A 186 0.62 5.66 -0.22
C THR A 186 -0.27 5.11 -1.33
N VAL A 187 0.15 3.98 -1.88
CA VAL A 187 -0.67 3.16 -2.78
C VAL A 187 -1.05 1.88 -2.05
N LEU A 188 -2.34 1.70 -1.83
CA LEU A 188 -2.91 0.53 -1.18
C LEU A 188 -3.56 -0.36 -2.25
N VAL A 189 -3.00 -1.54 -2.47
CA VAL A 189 -3.61 -2.56 -3.33
C VAL A 189 -4.40 -3.52 -2.46
N THR A 190 -5.68 -3.69 -2.76
CA THR A 190 -6.56 -4.59 -2.02
C THR A 190 -7.71 -5.12 -2.89
N HIS A 191 -8.36 -6.18 -2.45
CA HIS A 191 -9.65 -6.66 -2.96
C HIS A 191 -10.81 -6.34 -2.00
N ASP A 192 -10.52 -5.75 -0.84
CA ASP A 192 -11.50 -5.39 0.18
C ASP A 192 -11.94 -3.93 0.03
N VAL A 193 -13.21 -3.74 -0.39
CA VAL A 193 -13.81 -2.40 -0.55
C VAL A 193 -13.90 -1.68 0.79
N THR A 194 -14.15 -2.39 1.89
CA THR A 194 -14.19 -1.80 3.23
C THR A 194 -12.84 -1.17 3.59
N GLU A 195 -11.75 -1.89 3.33
CA GLU A 195 -10.40 -1.39 3.52
C GLU A 195 -10.14 -0.13 2.70
N ALA A 196 -10.48 -0.17 1.41
CA ALA A 196 -10.31 0.96 0.51
C ALA A 196 -11.08 2.20 0.99
N VAL A 197 -12.35 2.06 1.37
CA VAL A 197 -13.20 3.16 1.86
C VAL A 197 -12.70 3.72 3.19
N LEU A 198 -12.27 2.87 4.11
CA LEU A 198 -11.81 3.32 5.43
C LEU A 198 -10.45 4.01 5.39
N LEU A 199 -9.54 3.57 4.52
CA LEU A 199 -8.15 4.02 4.54
C LEU A 199 -7.81 5.08 3.48
N SER A 200 -8.48 5.12 2.32
CA SER A 200 -8.01 5.95 1.22
C SER A 200 -8.85 7.20 0.97
N SER A 201 -8.20 8.25 0.49
CA SER A 201 -8.86 9.47 0.01
C SER A 201 -9.33 9.35 -1.45
N ARG A 202 -8.81 8.35 -2.18
CA ARG A 202 -9.18 8.04 -3.57
C ARG A 202 -9.17 6.54 -3.76
N ILE A 203 -10.20 6.01 -4.41
CA ILE A 203 -10.35 4.59 -4.73
C ILE A 203 -10.40 4.46 -6.25
N CYS A 204 -9.52 3.64 -6.80
CA CYS A 204 -9.39 3.39 -8.23
C CYS A 204 -9.70 1.93 -8.52
N ARG A 205 -10.72 1.67 -9.32
CA ARG A 205 -11.06 0.31 -9.75
C ARG A 205 -10.24 -0.06 -10.98
N LEU A 206 -9.37 -1.04 -10.80
CA LEU A 206 -8.56 -1.62 -11.86
C LEU A 206 -9.29 -2.81 -12.49
N GLU A 207 -9.44 -2.77 -13.79
CA GLU A 207 -10.12 -3.79 -14.55
C GLU A 207 -9.51 -3.90 -15.96
N ASN A 208 -9.30 -5.12 -16.43
CA ASN A 208 -8.74 -5.38 -17.76
C ASN A 208 -7.51 -4.54 -18.10
N GLY A 209 -6.68 -4.27 -17.07
CA GLY A 209 -5.43 -3.52 -17.22
C GLY A 209 -5.56 -2.00 -17.27
N VAL A 210 -6.76 -1.42 -17.08
CA VAL A 210 -7.03 0.02 -17.05
C VAL A 210 -7.76 0.44 -15.77
N ILE A 211 -7.75 1.72 -15.45
CA ILE A 211 -8.62 2.28 -14.41
C ILE A 211 -10.02 2.48 -15.00
N ALA A 212 -10.94 1.60 -14.64
CA ALA A 212 -12.31 1.64 -15.12
C ALA A 212 -13.13 2.74 -14.43
N ARG A 213 -12.89 2.99 -13.15
CA ARG A 213 -13.58 4.03 -12.38
C ARG A 213 -12.71 4.54 -11.22
N THR A 214 -12.91 5.80 -10.88
CA THR A 214 -12.30 6.46 -9.72
C THR A 214 -13.38 7.05 -8.84
N TYR A 215 -13.23 6.87 -7.52
CA TYR A 215 -14.13 7.44 -6.50
C TYR A 215 -13.28 8.29 -5.55
N ASP A 216 -13.66 9.53 -5.38
CA ASP A 216 -13.07 10.41 -4.37
C ASP A 216 -13.75 10.22 -3.02
N ASN A 217 -12.98 10.18 -1.95
CA ASN A 217 -13.45 9.99 -0.59
C ASN A 217 -12.93 11.13 0.30
N PRO A 218 -13.65 12.26 0.35
CA PRO A 218 -13.24 13.43 1.11
C PRO A 218 -13.55 13.33 2.61
N ALA A 219 -14.16 12.23 3.07
CA ALA A 219 -14.55 12.07 4.46
C ALA A 219 -13.35 12.15 5.40
N PRO A 220 -13.43 12.91 6.50
CA PRO A 220 -12.35 13.01 7.48
C PRO A 220 -12.17 11.69 8.26
N TYR A 221 -10.99 11.52 8.85
CA TYR A 221 -10.77 10.46 9.83
C TYR A 221 -11.17 10.92 11.25
N PRO A 222 -11.59 10.01 12.15
CA PRO A 222 -11.74 8.56 11.94
C PRO A 222 -12.97 8.23 11.09
N ARG A 223 -12.91 7.14 10.32
CA ARG A 223 -13.97 6.71 9.41
C ARG A 223 -14.72 5.49 9.92
N SER A 224 -16.04 5.47 9.64
CA SER A 224 -16.90 4.32 9.94
C SER A 224 -17.90 4.12 8.81
N LEU A 225 -18.11 2.87 8.39
CA LEU A 225 -19.15 2.54 7.40
C LEU A 225 -20.58 2.82 7.92
N ALA A 226 -20.76 2.99 9.24
CA ALA A 226 -22.03 3.47 9.80
C ALA A 226 -22.34 4.92 9.43
N THR A 227 -21.35 5.69 8.94
CA THR A 227 -21.58 7.02 8.40
C THR A 227 -22.28 6.91 7.04
N PRO A 228 -23.45 7.52 6.82
CA PRO A 228 -24.23 7.33 5.59
C PRO A 228 -23.45 7.56 4.30
N ALA A 229 -22.61 8.59 4.25
CA ALA A 229 -21.77 8.88 3.07
C ALA A 229 -20.78 7.77 2.76
N LEU A 230 -20.13 7.19 3.78
CA LEU A 230 -19.16 6.09 3.59
C LEU A 230 -19.87 4.76 3.31
N GLY A 231 -21.04 4.53 3.90
CA GLY A 231 -21.89 3.38 3.55
C GLY A 231 -22.29 3.44 2.08
N ALA A 232 -22.79 4.58 1.61
CA ALA A 232 -23.18 4.80 0.21
C ALA A 232 -21.98 4.64 -0.74
N LEU A 233 -20.79 5.18 -0.40
CA LEU A 233 -19.58 5.01 -1.19
C LEU A 233 -19.17 3.54 -1.28
N SER A 234 -19.28 2.79 -0.17
CA SER A 234 -18.99 1.36 -0.14
C SER A 234 -19.93 0.58 -1.06
N GLU A 235 -21.24 0.85 -0.96
CA GLU A 235 -22.25 0.23 -1.84
C GLU A 235 -22.03 0.57 -3.32
N GLU A 236 -21.76 1.84 -3.64
CA GLU A 236 -21.48 2.27 -5.01
C GLU A 236 -20.22 1.57 -5.57
N THR A 237 -19.17 1.48 -4.75
CA THR A 237 -17.95 0.80 -5.13
C THR A 237 -18.18 -0.70 -5.37
N LEU A 238 -18.94 -1.38 -4.48
CA LEU A 238 -19.30 -2.79 -4.62
C LEU A 238 -20.18 -3.04 -5.85
N ARG A 239 -21.20 -2.21 -6.07
CA ARG A 239 -22.10 -2.31 -7.22
C ARG A 239 -21.32 -2.29 -8.53
N GLY A 240 -20.27 -1.48 -8.63
CA GLY A 240 -19.39 -1.47 -9.78
C GLY A 240 -18.73 -2.82 -10.10
N PHE A 241 -18.57 -3.73 -9.11
CA PHE A 241 -18.09 -5.10 -9.35
C PHE A 241 -19.19 -6.07 -9.78
N LEU A 242 -20.46 -5.80 -9.43
CA LEU A 242 -21.59 -6.68 -9.67
C LEU A 242 -22.25 -6.45 -11.04
N GLU A 243 -22.27 -5.19 -11.50
CA GLU A 243 -22.95 -4.81 -12.76
C GLU A 243 -22.30 -5.37 -14.02
N GLU A 244 -21.12 -5.98 -13.92
CA GLU A 244 -20.34 -6.54 -15.04
C GLU A 244 -20.37 -8.08 -15.12
N GLU A 245 -21.11 -8.74 -14.24
CA GLU A 245 -21.48 -10.14 -14.49
C GLU A 245 -22.72 -10.18 -15.36
N PRO A 246 -22.63 -10.59 -16.64
CA PRO A 246 -23.83 -11.05 -17.34
C PRO A 246 -24.34 -12.23 -16.51
N LEU A 247 -25.56 -12.11 -15.99
CA LEU A 247 -26.30 -13.24 -15.43
C LEU A 247 -26.30 -14.33 -16.49
N LEU A 248 -25.47 -15.37 -16.29
CA LEU A 248 -25.48 -16.59 -17.07
C LEU A 248 -26.77 -17.36 -16.83
#